data_44e6a304b4666c461596e838aecbbc18
#
_entry.id   44e6a304b4666c461596e838aecbbc18
#
_cell.length_a   1.000
_cell.length_b   1.000
_cell.length_c   1.000
_cell.angle_alpha   90.00
_cell.angle_beta   90.00
_cell.angle_gamma   90.00
#
_symmetry.space_group_name_H-M   'P 1'
#
loop_
_entity.id
_entity.type
_entity.pdbx_description
1 polymer ?
#
loop_
_entity_poly.entity_id
_entity_poly.type
_entity_poly.pdbx_seq_one_letter_code
_entity_poly.pdbx_strand_id
1 'polypeptide(L)'
;MTDSRPRIAIIGLNTLSVLGMRQLLQNVMPIMAVDTFLSFKEIMAADLERYFHFFVDEDVVSQNYNFFMECRMKTIVLTASAAIDNRLADFHCLYINVPEEQLVRSVLMLVQYAHVGGKRLPAEPKKMQEKMLRAKILTGREIEVLSLIV
;
A
#
# COMPACT_ATOMS: atom_id res chain seq x y z
N MET A 1 -16.26 1.83 22.48
CA MET A 1 -16.57 2.55 21.26
C MET A 1 -15.73 2.07 20.11
N THR A 2 -16.35 1.80 18.99
CA THR A 2 -15.64 1.21 17.88
C THR A 2 -15.10 2.30 16.98
N ASP A 3 -13.85 2.16 16.61
CA ASP A 3 -13.25 3.09 15.66
C ASP A 3 -13.81 2.74 14.28
N SER A 4 -14.58 3.64 13.69
CA SER A 4 -15.23 3.39 12.41
C SER A 4 -14.36 3.80 11.21
N ARG A 5 -13.14 4.26 11.45
CA ARG A 5 -12.29 4.64 10.34
C ARG A 5 -11.92 3.42 9.50
N PRO A 6 -11.76 3.59 8.20
CA PRO A 6 -11.24 2.50 7.37
C PRO A 6 -9.84 2.14 7.83
N ARG A 7 -9.48 0.88 7.75
CA ARG A 7 -8.23 0.39 8.30
C ARG A 7 -7.33 -0.24 7.26
N ILE A 8 -6.04 -0.10 7.47
CA ILE A 8 -5.01 -0.71 6.65
C ILE A 8 -4.15 -1.55 7.57
N ALA A 9 -3.77 -2.72 7.13
CA ALA A 9 -2.86 -3.58 7.88
C ALA A 9 -1.49 -3.58 7.22
N ILE A 10 -0.45 -3.55 8.03
CA ILE A 10 0.92 -3.71 7.56
C ILE A 10 1.44 -4.98 8.21
N ILE A 11 1.94 -5.91 7.40
CA ILE A 11 2.48 -7.17 7.91
C ILE A 11 3.92 -7.30 7.43
N GLY A 12 4.86 -7.35 8.33
CA GLY A 12 6.26 -7.46 7.97
C GLY A 12 7.10 -7.98 9.09
N LEU A 13 8.21 -8.60 8.74
CA LEU A 13 9.11 -9.19 9.74
C LEU A 13 10.16 -8.19 10.23
N ASN A 14 10.32 -7.10 9.53
CA ASN A 14 11.31 -6.09 9.89
C ASN A 14 10.61 -4.93 10.60
N THR A 15 10.84 -4.83 11.90
CA THR A 15 10.18 -3.83 12.71
C THR A 15 10.40 -2.40 12.21
N LEU A 16 11.60 -2.09 11.79
CA LEU A 16 11.91 -0.75 11.31
C LEU A 16 11.13 -0.42 10.05
N SER A 17 11.04 -1.36 9.14
CA SER A 17 10.28 -1.16 7.91
C SER A 17 8.79 -1.00 8.21
N VAL A 18 8.28 -1.79 9.14
CA VAL A 18 6.88 -1.72 9.51
C VAL A 18 6.56 -0.37 10.17
N LEU A 19 7.43 0.10 11.04
CA LEU A 19 7.22 1.39 11.68
C LEU A 19 7.32 2.54 10.68
N GLY A 20 8.27 2.45 9.77
CA GLY A 20 8.41 3.46 8.73
C GLY A 20 7.22 3.51 7.80
N MET A 21 6.73 2.33 7.42
CA MET A 21 5.57 2.25 6.54
C MET A 21 4.32 2.80 7.24
N ARG A 22 4.18 2.49 8.53
CA ARG A 22 3.05 3.01 9.29
C ARG A 22 3.09 4.54 9.32
N GLN A 23 4.25 5.11 9.59
CA GLN A 23 4.39 6.56 9.64
C GLN A 23 4.06 7.17 8.28
N LEU A 24 4.54 6.57 7.21
CA LEU A 24 4.28 7.03 5.86
C LEU A 24 2.79 7.02 5.55
N LEU A 25 2.13 5.91 5.85
CA LEU A 25 0.71 5.78 5.55
C LEU A 25 -0.13 6.75 6.39
N GLN A 26 0.24 6.96 7.64
CA GLN A 26 -0.50 7.89 8.48
C GLN A 26 -0.33 9.33 7.99
N ASN A 27 0.83 9.66 7.44
CA ASN A 27 1.05 11.00 6.91
C ASN A 27 0.34 11.21 5.58
N VAL A 28 0.33 10.19 4.73
CA VAL A 28 -0.25 10.29 3.40
C VAL A 28 -1.76 10.13 3.43
N MET A 29 -2.26 9.31 4.33
CA MET A 29 -3.68 9.04 4.43
C MET A 29 -4.13 9.12 5.89
N PRO A 30 -4.16 10.31 6.46
CA PRO A 30 -4.44 10.45 7.90
C PRO A 30 -5.82 9.98 8.33
N ILE A 31 -6.74 9.84 7.39
CA ILE A 31 -8.08 9.39 7.71
C ILE A 31 -8.13 7.87 7.94
N MET A 32 -7.10 7.16 7.49
CA MET A 32 -7.07 5.71 7.65
C MET A 32 -6.44 5.34 8.98
N ALA A 33 -6.97 4.30 9.60
CA ALA A 33 -6.35 3.73 10.79
C ALA A 33 -5.36 2.67 10.32
N VAL A 34 -4.18 2.64 10.88
CA VAL A 34 -3.13 1.72 10.43
C VAL A 34 -2.74 0.80 11.58
N ASP A 35 -2.88 -0.51 11.37
CA ASP A 35 -2.47 -1.50 12.35
C ASP A 35 -1.26 -2.25 11.81
N THR A 36 -0.36 -2.63 12.69
CA THR A 36 0.87 -3.31 12.28
C THR A 36 0.94 -4.70 12.89
N PHE A 37 1.48 -5.62 12.13
CA PHE A 37 1.63 -7.01 12.56
C PHE A 37 3.02 -7.47 12.17
N LEU A 38 3.68 -8.17 13.06
CA LEU A 38 5.05 -8.63 12.83
C LEU A 38 5.12 -10.07 12.35
N SER A 39 3.97 -10.70 12.14
CA SER A 39 3.96 -12.05 11.60
C SER A 39 2.59 -12.35 10.97
N PHE A 40 2.58 -13.36 10.13
CA PHE A 40 1.34 -13.81 9.53
C PHE A 40 0.39 -14.35 10.61
N LYS A 41 0.94 -14.97 11.64
CA LYS A 41 0.14 -15.51 12.72
C LYS A 41 -0.63 -14.41 13.44
N GLU A 42 -0.01 -13.26 13.63
CA GLU A 42 -0.66 -12.15 14.30
C GLU A 42 -1.85 -11.63 13.50
N ILE A 43 -1.69 -11.49 12.18
CA ILE A 43 -2.77 -10.96 11.36
C ILE A 43 -3.93 -11.95 11.29
N MET A 44 -3.63 -13.25 11.34
CA MET A 44 -4.69 -14.25 11.29
C MET A 44 -5.56 -14.27 12.55
N ALA A 45 -5.08 -13.65 13.63
CA ALA A 45 -5.88 -13.54 14.85
C ALA A 45 -6.78 -12.30 14.82
N ALA A 46 -6.66 -11.48 13.80
CA ALA A 46 -7.43 -10.25 13.68
C ALA A 46 -8.65 -10.45 12.79
N ASP A 47 -9.55 -9.48 12.82
CA ASP A 47 -10.73 -9.52 11.96
C ASP A 47 -10.31 -8.97 10.59
N LEU A 48 -10.03 -9.88 9.67
CA LEU A 48 -9.45 -9.53 8.37
C LEU A 48 -10.37 -8.70 7.49
N GLU A 49 -11.66 -8.80 7.69
CA GLU A 49 -12.59 -8.07 6.86
C GLU A 49 -12.61 -6.58 7.16
N ARG A 50 -12.02 -6.18 8.27
CA ARG A 50 -11.97 -4.76 8.64
C ARG A 50 -10.97 -3.99 7.81
N TYR A 51 -10.08 -4.69 7.09
CA TYR A 51 -8.99 -4.02 6.37
C TYR A 51 -9.30 -3.84 4.90
N PHE A 52 -9.12 -2.60 4.42
CA PHE A 52 -9.28 -2.30 3.01
C PHE A 52 -8.06 -2.72 2.22
N HIS A 53 -6.89 -2.61 2.83
CA HIS A 53 -5.63 -2.96 2.17
C HIS A 53 -4.70 -3.67 3.13
N PHE A 54 -3.91 -4.60 2.59
CA PHE A 54 -2.82 -5.22 3.32
C PHE A 54 -1.54 -4.81 2.62
N PHE A 55 -0.61 -4.20 3.36
CA PHE A 55 0.73 -3.93 2.85
C PHE A 55 1.63 -5.00 3.47
N VAL A 56 2.15 -5.90 2.66
CA VAL A 56 2.80 -7.12 3.15
C VAL A 56 4.17 -7.31 2.54
N ASP A 57 5.16 -7.64 3.38
CA ASP A 57 6.51 -7.95 2.88
C ASP A 57 6.43 -9.15 1.93
N GLU A 58 7.26 -9.12 0.90
CA GLU A 58 7.23 -10.20 -0.07
C GLU A 58 7.53 -11.56 0.54
N ASP A 59 8.36 -11.63 1.57
CA ASP A 59 8.64 -12.91 2.22
C ASP A 59 7.39 -13.48 2.89
N VAL A 60 6.59 -12.63 3.51
CA VAL A 60 5.37 -13.08 4.16
C VAL A 60 4.37 -13.57 3.12
N VAL A 61 4.29 -12.87 1.99
CA VAL A 61 3.40 -13.28 0.91
C VAL A 61 3.86 -14.63 0.34
N SER A 62 5.16 -14.79 0.13
CA SER A 62 5.68 -16.02 -0.44
C SER A 62 5.43 -17.22 0.45
N GLN A 63 5.53 -17.03 1.77
CA GLN A 63 5.29 -18.10 2.71
C GLN A 63 3.82 -18.42 2.90
N ASN A 64 2.93 -17.51 2.52
CA ASN A 64 1.49 -17.68 2.68
C ASN A 64 0.77 -17.33 1.39
N TYR A 65 1.32 -17.82 0.30
CA TYR A 65 0.92 -17.42 -1.04
C TYR A 65 -0.57 -17.61 -1.32
N ASN A 66 -1.10 -18.78 -1.00
CA ASN A 66 -2.50 -19.06 -1.32
C ASN A 66 -3.46 -18.12 -0.60
N PHE A 67 -3.14 -17.79 0.65
CA PHE A 67 -3.99 -16.89 1.41
C PHE A 67 -4.04 -15.52 0.73
N PHE A 68 -2.87 -14.97 0.39
CA PHE A 68 -2.84 -13.64 -0.18
C PHE A 68 -3.37 -13.60 -1.62
N MET A 69 -3.27 -14.71 -2.34
CA MET A 69 -3.87 -14.78 -3.67
C MET A 69 -5.40 -14.65 -3.61
N GLU A 70 -6.00 -15.16 -2.56
CA GLU A 70 -7.45 -15.04 -2.41
C GLU A 70 -7.86 -13.61 -2.14
N CYS A 71 -6.99 -12.81 -1.55
CA CYS A 71 -7.27 -11.40 -1.33
C CYS A 71 -6.29 -10.50 -2.07
N ARG A 72 -5.83 -10.95 -3.25
CA ARG A 72 -4.80 -10.22 -3.99
C ARG A 72 -5.23 -8.82 -4.41
N MET A 73 -6.52 -8.60 -4.56
CA MET A 73 -6.99 -7.29 -5.02
C MET A 73 -6.78 -6.20 -3.99
N LYS A 74 -6.67 -6.57 -2.73
CA LYS A 74 -6.40 -5.59 -1.69
C LYS A 74 -5.03 -5.78 -1.05
N THR A 75 -4.19 -6.64 -1.62
CA THR A 75 -2.85 -6.90 -1.11
C THR A 75 -1.84 -6.14 -1.95
N ILE A 76 -1.00 -5.36 -1.27
CA ILE A 76 0.09 -4.65 -1.90
C ILE A 76 1.38 -5.23 -1.33
N VAL A 77 2.20 -5.82 -2.21
CA VAL A 77 3.41 -6.49 -1.78
C VAL A 77 4.56 -5.50 -1.74
N LEU A 78 5.28 -5.46 -0.62
CA LEU A 78 6.44 -4.59 -0.49
C LEU A 78 7.65 -5.36 -0.95
N THR A 79 8.29 -4.90 -2.01
CA THR A 79 9.46 -5.59 -2.56
C THR A 79 10.69 -4.71 -2.46
N ALA A 80 11.82 -5.33 -2.18
CA ALA A 80 13.10 -4.63 -2.10
C ALA A 80 13.83 -4.67 -3.44
N SER A 81 13.33 -5.41 -4.40
CA SER A 81 13.95 -5.56 -5.71
C SER A 81 13.01 -5.08 -6.79
N ALA A 82 13.56 -4.39 -7.79
CA ALA A 82 12.77 -3.98 -8.92
C ALA A 82 12.41 -5.16 -9.82
N ALA A 83 13.20 -6.24 -9.74
CA ALA A 83 12.92 -7.44 -10.51
C ALA A 83 11.90 -8.28 -9.72
N ILE A 84 10.68 -8.30 -10.19
CA ILE A 84 9.60 -8.98 -9.49
C ILE A 84 9.54 -10.46 -9.85
N ASP A 85 9.42 -11.29 -8.81
CA ASP A 85 9.27 -12.71 -8.97
C ASP A 85 7.98 -12.99 -9.74
N ASN A 86 8.00 -13.97 -10.64
CA ASN A 86 6.81 -14.34 -11.39
C ASN A 86 5.63 -14.70 -10.51
N ARG A 87 5.90 -15.25 -9.33
CA ARG A 87 4.82 -15.60 -8.42
C ARG A 87 4.07 -14.38 -7.92
N LEU A 88 4.71 -13.22 -7.94
CA LEU A 88 4.11 -11.99 -7.47
C LEU A 88 3.49 -11.17 -8.59
N ALA A 89 3.51 -11.68 -9.81
CA ALA A 89 3.02 -10.94 -10.97
C ALA A 89 1.54 -10.58 -10.89
N ASP A 90 0.76 -11.36 -10.13
CA ASP A 90 -0.66 -11.10 -10.02
C ASP A 90 -1.01 -10.14 -8.87
N PHE A 91 -0.02 -9.69 -8.13
CA PHE A 91 -0.23 -8.77 -7.04
C PHE A 91 0.14 -7.35 -7.42
N HIS A 92 -0.41 -6.39 -6.73
CA HIS A 92 0.07 -5.02 -6.79
C HIS A 92 1.36 -5.00 -5.97
N CYS A 93 2.44 -4.52 -6.56
CA CYS A 93 3.72 -4.49 -5.88
C CYS A 93 4.22 -3.06 -5.69
N LEU A 94 4.83 -2.80 -4.55
CA LEU A 94 5.41 -1.50 -4.24
C LEU A 94 6.91 -1.70 -4.04
N TYR A 95 7.71 -1.09 -4.89
CA TYR A 95 9.16 -1.17 -4.78
C TYR A 95 9.58 -0.13 -3.75
N ILE A 96 10.19 -0.57 -2.66
CA ILE A 96 10.44 0.32 -1.54
C ILE A 96 11.81 1.00 -1.55
N ASN A 97 12.71 0.60 -2.44
CA ASN A 97 14.04 1.21 -2.50
C ASN A 97 14.09 2.33 -3.53
N VAL A 98 13.31 3.36 -3.26
CA VAL A 98 13.21 4.53 -4.13
C VAL A 98 13.20 5.78 -3.24
N PRO A 99 13.43 6.95 -3.81
CA PRO A 99 13.35 8.19 -3.04
C PRO A 99 11.96 8.37 -2.43
N GLU A 100 11.90 9.05 -1.32
CA GLU A 100 10.65 9.25 -0.58
C GLU A 100 9.52 9.77 -1.46
N GLU A 101 9.79 10.75 -2.28
CA GLU A 101 8.78 11.34 -3.12
C GLU A 101 8.14 10.32 -4.06
N GLN A 102 8.98 9.47 -4.65
CA GLN A 102 8.50 8.44 -5.55
C GLN A 102 7.70 7.38 -4.78
N LEU A 103 8.13 7.07 -3.57
CA LEU A 103 7.43 6.10 -2.74
C LEU A 103 6.03 6.59 -2.41
N VAL A 104 5.91 7.85 -2.02
CA VAL A 104 4.62 8.45 -1.69
C VAL A 104 3.69 8.40 -2.90
N ARG A 105 4.19 8.74 -4.08
CA ARG A 105 3.39 8.70 -5.30
C ARG A 105 2.89 7.29 -5.60
N SER A 106 3.78 6.31 -5.43
CA SER A 106 3.43 4.93 -5.72
C SER A 106 2.37 4.42 -4.75
N VAL A 107 2.48 4.79 -3.48
CA VAL A 107 1.50 4.38 -2.48
C VAL A 107 0.13 4.96 -2.82
N LEU A 108 0.07 6.25 -3.13
CA LEU A 108 -1.19 6.89 -3.45
C LEU A 108 -1.85 6.23 -4.66
N MET A 109 -1.05 5.91 -5.66
CA MET A 109 -1.58 5.30 -6.84
C MET A 109 -2.10 3.89 -6.59
N LEU A 110 -1.34 3.09 -5.88
CA LEU A 110 -1.75 1.71 -5.63
C LEU A 110 -3.01 1.63 -4.77
N VAL A 111 -3.10 2.47 -3.78
CA VAL A 111 -4.30 2.49 -2.93
C VAL A 111 -5.51 2.88 -3.76
N GLN A 112 -5.33 3.82 -4.67
CA GLN A 112 -6.44 4.26 -5.49
C GLN A 112 -6.93 3.15 -6.43
N TYR A 113 -6.00 2.45 -7.08
CA TYR A 113 -6.40 1.37 -7.98
C TYR A 113 -7.00 0.19 -7.23
N ALA A 114 -6.43 -0.18 -6.11
CA ALA A 114 -6.96 -1.30 -5.35
C ALA A 114 -8.35 -0.98 -4.81
N HIS A 115 -8.62 0.31 -4.55
CA HIS A 115 -9.89 0.71 -3.98
C HIS A 115 -11.01 0.71 -5.03
N VAL A 116 -10.67 0.86 -6.29
CA VAL A 116 -11.68 0.91 -7.34
C VAL A 116 -12.13 -0.49 -7.70
N GLY A 117 -12.88 -1.11 -6.82
CA GLY A 117 -13.50 -2.39 -7.09
C GLY A 117 -12.57 -3.56 -7.35
N GLY A 118 -11.34 -3.44 -6.95
CA GLY A 118 -10.43 -4.54 -7.13
C GLY A 118 -10.05 -4.80 -8.58
N LYS A 119 -10.22 -3.85 -9.45
CA LYS A 119 -9.86 -4.07 -10.83
C LYS A 119 -8.38 -4.01 -11.01
N ARG A 120 -7.87 -4.76 -11.96
CA ARG A 120 -6.45 -4.75 -12.22
C ARG A 120 -6.04 -3.40 -12.79
N LEU A 121 -4.78 -3.08 -12.67
CA LEU A 121 -4.27 -1.85 -13.26
C LEU A 121 -4.49 -1.89 -14.77
N PRO A 122 -4.79 -0.76 -15.38
CA PRO A 122 -5.02 -0.71 -16.82
C PRO A 122 -3.81 -1.18 -17.58
N ALA A 123 -4.07 -1.68 -18.78
CA ALA A 123 -2.98 -2.16 -19.59
C ALA A 123 -2.02 -1.04 -19.92
N GLU A 124 -2.53 0.16 -20.03
CA GLU A 124 -1.70 1.29 -20.35
C GLU A 124 -1.70 2.17 -19.16
N PRO A 125 -1.14 1.71 -18.12
CA PRO A 125 -1.21 2.42 -16.87
C PRO A 125 -0.42 3.70 -16.82
N LYS A 126 0.57 3.84 -17.69
CA LYS A 126 1.44 4.97 -17.59
C LYS A 126 0.75 6.30 -17.74
N LYS A 127 -0.02 6.45 -18.78
CA LYS A 127 -0.71 7.70 -19.00
C LYS A 127 -1.71 7.97 -17.91
N MET A 128 -2.44 6.95 -17.53
CA MET A 128 -3.41 7.09 -16.50
C MET A 128 -2.76 7.37 -15.15
N GLN A 129 -1.65 6.73 -14.90
CA GLN A 129 -0.92 6.96 -13.68
C GLN A 129 -0.44 8.40 -13.59
N GLU A 130 0.10 8.91 -14.66
CA GLU A 130 0.56 10.27 -14.68
C GLU A 130 -0.58 11.24 -14.44
N LYS A 131 -1.72 10.96 -15.04
CA LYS A 131 -2.86 11.83 -14.88
C LYS A 131 -3.33 11.84 -13.43
N MET A 132 -3.42 10.68 -12.83
CA MET A 132 -3.85 10.57 -11.44
C MET A 132 -2.86 11.20 -10.48
N LEU A 133 -1.59 10.98 -10.72
CA LEU A 133 -0.58 11.56 -9.87
C LEU A 133 -0.59 13.07 -9.97
N ARG A 134 -0.78 13.57 -11.18
CA ARG A 134 -0.82 15.01 -11.38
C ARG A 134 -2.00 15.63 -10.63
N ALA A 135 -3.13 14.98 -10.69
CA ALA A 135 -4.31 15.48 -9.99
C ALA A 135 -4.08 15.49 -8.48
N LYS A 136 -3.50 14.41 -7.96
CA LYS A 136 -3.23 14.32 -6.53
C LYS A 136 -2.18 15.34 -6.09
N ILE A 137 -1.16 15.49 -6.87
CA ILE A 137 -0.10 16.42 -6.56
C ILE A 137 -0.61 17.85 -6.56
N LEU A 138 -1.46 18.19 -7.51
CA LEU A 138 -2.02 19.53 -7.55
C LEU A 138 -2.89 19.80 -6.34
N THR A 139 -3.71 18.86 -5.98
CA THR A 139 -4.55 19.02 -4.79
C THR A 139 -3.68 19.17 -3.55
N GLY A 140 -2.68 18.32 -3.44
CA GLY A 140 -1.78 18.39 -2.32
C GLY A 140 -1.03 19.70 -2.30
N ARG A 141 -0.68 20.22 -3.48
CA ARG A 141 0.02 21.44 -3.51
C ARG A 141 -0.80 22.60 -3.19
N GLU A 142 -2.03 22.59 -3.52
CA GLU A 142 -2.84 23.69 -3.18
C GLU A 142 -2.91 23.82 -1.72
N ILE A 143 -2.75 22.78 -1.10
CA ILE A 143 -2.90 22.76 0.33
C ILE A 143 -1.57 23.00 0.85
N GLU A 144 -0.56 22.43 0.28
CA GLU A 144 0.63 22.55 0.80
C GLU A 144 1.32 23.55 0.14
N VAL A 145 1.11 23.96 -0.90
CA VAL A 145 1.76 24.79 -1.63
C VAL A 145 1.77 25.75 -1.05
N LEU A 146 1.05 25.73 -0.62
CA LEU A 146 0.83 26.41 0.03
C LEU A 146 1.84 26.11 0.99
N SER A 147 2.14 25.15 1.25
CA SER A 147 3.03 24.95 2.26
C SER A 147 4.30 24.52 1.71
N LEU A 148 4.36 23.88 0.76
CA LEU A 148 5.49 23.33 0.44
C LEU A 148 5.95 23.48 -0.80
N ILE A 149 5.43 23.36 -1.38
CA ILE A 149 5.60 23.48 -2.47
C ILE A 149 6.48 22.99 -3.04
N VAL A 150 6.84 22.84 -2.90
CA VAL A 150 7.65 22.35 -3.38
C VAL A 150 7.81 21.98 -4.15
#